data_3c73f8bfc2ca0667f532936de859012b
#
_entry.id   3c73f8bfc2ca0667f532936de859012b
#
_cell.length_a   1.000
_cell.length_b   1.000
_cell.length_c   1.000
_cell.angle_alpha   90.00
_cell.angle_beta   90.00
_cell.angle_gamma   90.00
#
_symmetry.space_group_name_H-M   'P 1'
#
loop_
_entity.id
_entity.type
_entity.pdbx_description
1 polymer ?
#
loop_
_entity_poly.entity_id
_entity_poly.type
_entity_poly.pdbx_seq_one_letter_code
_entity_poly.pdbx_strand_id
1 'polypeptide(L)'
;AIPYLCEPIQVMKVTDHLAAAQDTLFSFEILPPLKGRSIASIYAGIDPLMEFKPKFINVTYHREEFVYIEREHGLLEKKAVRKRPGTVGICAAIMHKYDVDAVPHLICGGFSKEETENALIDLHFLGIDNVLALRGDAVKSEANFRAHPEGHAFAVELIGQVQGMNKGHYFTEGQGQDPTHFCIGA
;
A
#
# COMPACT_ATOMS: atom_id res chain seq x y z
N ALA A 1 -17.36 -11.56 32.38
CA ALA A 1 -16.28 -11.02 31.57
C ALA A 1 -15.76 -12.15 30.70
N ILE A 2 -15.99 -12.10 29.41
CA ILE A 2 -15.43 -13.02 28.41
C ILE A 2 -14.08 -12.42 28.05
N PRO A 3 -12.95 -13.09 28.28
CA PRO A 3 -11.69 -12.61 27.78
C PRO A 3 -11.68 -12.83 26.26
N TYR A 4 -11.91 -11.78 25.49
CA TYR A 4 -11.48 -11.74 24.11
C TYR A 4 -9.95 -11.65 24.13
N LEU A 5 -9.29 -12.79 24.27
CA LEU A 5 -7.90 -12.95 23.88
C LEU A 5 -7.90 -13.02 22.35
N CYS A 6 -7.94 -11.85 21.70
CA CYS A 6 -7.48 -11.75 20.34
C CYS A 6 -5.97 -12.00 20.40
N GLU A 7 -5.53 -13.19 20.00
CA GLU A 7 -4.11 -13.41 19.83
C GLU A 7 -3.61 -12.37 18.82
N PRO A 8 -2.48 -11.70 19.12
CA PRO A 8 -1.94 -10.73 18.17
C PRO A 8 -1.67 -11.45 16.84
N ILE A 9 -2.10 -10.85 15.73
CA ILE A 9 -1.76 -11.36 14.40
C ILE A 9 -0.25 -11.45 14.33
N GLN A 10 0.27 -12.66 14.13
CA GLN A 10 1.72 -12.87 14.03
C GLN A 10 2.15 -12.49 12.62
N VAL A 11 2.56 -11.22 12.43
CA VAL A 11 3.08 -10.71 11.17
C VAL A 11 4.46 -11.29 10.91
N MET A 12 4.67 -11.80 9.72
CA MET A 12 5.98 -12.24 9.23
C MET A 12 6.41 -11.39 8.04
N LYS A 13 7.70 -11.16 7.93
CA LYS A 13 8.26 -10.52 6.74
C LYS A 13 8.25 -11.49 5.56
N VAL A 14 8.10 -10.97 4.35
CA VAL A 14 8.19 -11.79 3.13
C VAL A 14 9.51 -12.56 3.09
N THR A 15 10.60 -11.94 3.53
CA THR A 15 11.92 -12.59 3.64
C THR A 15 11.91 -13.79 4.59
N ASP A 16 11.15 -13.73 5.68
CA ASP A 16 11.07 -14.82 6.66
C ASP A 16 10.22 -15.97 6.10
N HIS A 17 9.13 -15.67 5.40
CA HIS A 17 8.36 -16.67 4.68
C HIS A 17 9.21 -17.40 3.63
N LEU A 18 10.03 -16.66 2.87
CA LEU A 18 10.94 -17.24 1.87
C LEU A 18 12.01 -18.12 2.52
N ALA A 19 12.60 -17.65 3.64
CA ALA A 19 13.64 -18.40 4.37
C ALA A 19 13.11 -19.68 5.02
N ALA A 20 11.86 -19.67 5.49
CA ALA A 20 11.20 -20.81 6.11
C ALA A 20 10.60 -21.82 5.11
N ALA A 21 10.50 -21.44 3.83
CA ALA A 21 9.85 -22.26 2.82
C ALA A 21 10.65 -23.54 2.52
N GLN A 22 9.95 -24.66 2.53
CA GLN A 22 10.50 -25.97 2.12
C GLN A 22 9.98 -26.41 0.77
N ASP A 23 8.89 -25.78 0.30
CA ASP A 23 8.23 -26.03 -0.98
C ASP A 23 7.91 -24.71 -1.67
N THR A 24 7.28 -24.78 -2.83
CA THR A 24 6.82 -23.61 -3.60
C THR A 24 5.83 -22.78 -2.78
N LEU A 25 6.13 -21.48 -2.60
CA LEU A 25 5.21 -20.52 -2.03
C LEU A 25 4.32 -19.93 -3.13
N PHE A 26 3.03 -19.85 -2.84
CA PHE A 26 2.08 -19.10 -3.64
C PHE A 26 1.83 -17.74 -3.00
N SER A 27 1.86 -16.70 -3.81
CA SER A 27 1.35 -15.38 -3.46
C SER A 27 0.45 -14.88 -4.59
N PHE A 28 -0.46 -14.02 -4.25
CA PHE A 28 -1.39 -13.45 -5.21
C PHE A 28 -1.31 -11.92 -5.16
N GLU A 29 -1.62 -11.31 -6.29
CA GLU A 29 -1.78 -9.87 -6.39
C GLU A 29 -3.25 -9.55 -6.64
N ILE A 30 -3.80 -8.64 -5.87
CA ILE A 30 -5.18 -8.20 -6.02
C ILE A 30 -5.25 -6.75 -6.45
N LEU A 31 -6.21 -6.49 -7.32
CA LEU A 31 -6.57 -5.16 -7.76
C LEU A 31 -7.73 -4.64 -6.90
N PRO A 32 -7.59 -3.53 -6.15
CA PRO A 32 -8.70 -2.93 -5.44
C PRO A 32 -9.90 -2.65 -6.35
N PRO A 33 -11.14 -2.87 -5.88
CA PRO A 33 -12.32 -2.66 -6.70
C PRO A 33 -12.52 -1.18 -7.02
N LEU A 34 -13.38 -0.89 -7.99
CA LEU A 34 -13.78 0.48 -8.24
C LEU A 34 -14.53 1.06 -7.04
N LYS A 35 -14.37 2.35 -6.83
CA LYS A 35 -15.08 3.15 -5.83
C LYS A 35 -16.60 2.90 -5.91
N GLY A 36 -17.22 2.70 -4.75
CA GLY A 36 -18.65 2.35 -4.65
C GLY A 36 -18.93 0.85 -4.56
N ARG A 37 -17.94 -0.01 -4.72
CA ARG A 37 -18.05 -1.44 -4.40
C ARG A 37 -17.73 -1.69 -2.93
N SER A 38 -18.31 -2.74 -2.36
CA SER A 38 -18.02 -3.15 -0.98
C SER A 38 -16.78 -4.02 -0.89
N ILE A 39 -16.24 -4.16 0.32
CA ILE A 39 -15.13 -5.08 0.63
C ILE A 39 -15.49 -6.55 0.30
N ALA A 40 -16.76 -6.91 0.30
CA ALA A 40 -17.22 -8.25 -0.06
C ALA A 40 -16.76 -8.67 -1.47
N SER A 41 -16.60 -7.72 -2.40
CA SER A 41 -16.09 -8.02 -3.74
C SER A 41 -14.61 -8.43 -3.73
N ILE A 42 -13.81 -7.94 -2.78
CA ILE A 42 -12.42 -8.38 -2.57
C ILE A 42 -12.43 -9.79 -1.98
N TYR A 43 -13.23 -10.00 -0.95
CA TYR A 43 -13.31 -11.30 -0.28
C TYR A 43 -13.76 -12.41 -1.21
N ALA A 44 -14.76 -12.14 -2.04
CA ALA A 44 -15.21 -13.12 -3.05
C ALA A 44 -14.10 -13.50 -4.05
N GLY A 45 -13.15 -12.62 -4.32
CA GLY A 45 -11.97 -12.92 -5.14
C GLY A 45 -10.89 -13.69 -4.39
N ILE A 46 -10.71 -13.44 -3.09
CA ILE A 46 -9.66 -14.06 -2.27
C ILE A 46 -10.11 -15.43 -1.74
N ASP A 47 -11.39 -15.59 -1.33
CA ASP A 47 -11.89 -16.82 -0.73
C ASP A 47 -11.48 -18.11 -1.49
N PRO A 48 -11.61 -18.21 -2.83
CA PRO A 48 -11.17 -19.40 -3.55
C PRO A 48 -9.64 -19.57 -3.61
N LEU A 49 -8.86 -18.49 -3.45
CA LEU A 49 -7.40 -18.54 -3.50
C LEU A 49 -6.81 -19.09 -2.18
N MET A 50 -7.57 -19.11 -1.11
CA MET A 50 -7.12 -19.60 0.19
C MET A 50 -6.86 -21.11 0.21
N GLU A 51 -7.37 -21.86 -0.76
CA GLU A 51 -7.05 -23.28 -0.93
C GLU A 51 -5.54 -23.52 -1.19
N PHE A 52 -4.87 -22.54 -1.84
CA PHE A 52 -3.43 -22.57 -2.11
C PHE A 52 -2.56 -22.16 -0.92
N LYS A 53 -3.18 -21.81 0.22
CA LYS A 53 -2.52 -21.39 1.46
C LYS A 53 -1.45 -20.30 1.23
N PRO A 54 -1.79 -19.19 0.57
CA PRO A 54 -0.83 -18.13 0.34
C PRO A 54 -0.29 -17.62 1.67
N LYS A 55 0.99 -17.27 1.71
CA LYS A 55 1.62 -16.71 2.90
C LYS A 55 1.49 -15.19 2.95
N PHE A 56 1.40 -14.57 1.79
CA PHE A 56 1.18 -13.13 1.67
C PHE A 56 0.39 -12.80 0.39
N ILE A 57 -0.30 -11.66 0.43
CA ILE A 57 -1.10 -11.14 -0.68
C ILE A 57 -0.67 -9.70 -0.97
N ASN A 58 -0.33 -9.45 -2.24
CA ASN A 58 0.01 -8.12 -2.73
C ASN A 58 -1.26 -7.32 -3.06
N VAL A 59 -1.27 -6.03 -2.73
CA VAL A 59 -2.38 -5.12 -3.02
C VAL A 59 -1.89 -3.97 -3.87
N THR A 60 -2.31 -3.92 -5.13
CA THR A 60 -1.88 -2.89 -6.08
C THR A 60 -2.42 -1.52 -5.69
N TYR A 61 -1.61 -0.49 -5.91
CA TYR A 61 -2.04 0.89 -5.77
C TYR A 61 -2.28 1.55 -7.13
N HIS A 62 -3.38 2.29 -7.22
CA HIS A 62 -3.71 3.10 -8.40
C HIS A 62 -3.88 4.56 -7.99
N ARG A 63 -3.03 5.43 -8.55
CA ARG A 63 -3.07 6.84 -8.27
C ARG A 63 -4.34 7.52 -8.79
N GLU A 64 -4.59 8.71 -8.32
CA GLU A 64 -5.68 9.58 -8.79
C GLU A 64 -5.47 9.95 -10.27
N GLU A 65 -6.57 10.05 -10.98
CA GLU A 65 -6.61 10.58 -12.34
C GLU A 65 -7.24 11.97 -12.34
N PHE A 66 -6.87 12.79 -13.31
CA PHE A 66 -7.49 14.07 -13.48
C PHE A 66 -8.64 13.99 -14.48
N VAL A 67 -9.77 14.58 -14.11
CA VAL A 67 -10.91 14.83 -15.02
C VAL A 67 -11.08 16.35 -15.19
N TYR A 68 -11.48 16.75 -16.38
CA TYR A 68 -11.79 18.14 -16.69
C TYR A 68 -13.31 18.29 -16.72
N ILE A 69 -13.82 19.18 -15.90
CA ILE A 69 -15.27 19.48 -15.79
C ILE A 69 -15.48 20.84 -16.41
N GLU A 70 -16.36 20.91 -17.42
CA GLU A 70 -16.75 22.17 -17.99
C GLU A 70 -17.62 22.96 -17.00
N ARG A 71 -17.29 24.22 -16.82
CA ARG A 71 -17.98 25.18 -15.97
C ARG A 71 -18.57 26.29 -16.84
N GLU A 72 -19.33 27.19 -16.20
CA GLU A 72 -19.88 28.37 -16.88
C GLU A 72 -18.77 29.15 -17.61
N HIS A 73 -19.13 29.79 -18.71
CA HIS A 73 -18.23 30.57 -19.57
C HIS A 73 -17.11 29.78 -20.26
N GLY A 74 -17.28 28.46 -20.46
CA GLY A 74 -16.28 27.59 -21.12
C GLY A 74 -15.01 27.32 -20.33
N LEU A 75 -15.00 27.60 -19.02
CA LEU A 75 -13.90 27.30 -18.15
C LEU A 75 -13.83 25.80 -17.89
N LEU A 76 -12.60 25.24 -17.86
CA LEU A 76 -12.34 23.85 -17.50
C LEU A 76 -11.75 23.77 -16.10
N GLU A 77 -12.47 23.16 -15.19
CA GLU A 77 -11.96 22.81 -13.86
C GLU A 77 -11.24 21.46 -13.93
N LYS A 78 -9.96 21.45 -13.54
CA LYS A 78 -9.19 20.22 -13.36
C LYS A 78 -9.44 19.66 -11.97
N LYS A 79 -10.03 18.45 -11.89
CA LYS A 79 -10.35 17.79 -10.63
C LYS A 79 -9.63 16.44 -10.53
N ALA A 80 -8.96 16.21 -9.41
CA ALA A 80 -8.42 14.90 -9.08
C ALA A 80 -9.55 13.95 -8.66
N VAL A 81 -9.58 12.75 -9.22
CA VAL A 81 -10.58 11.73 -8.91
C VAL A 81 -9.89 10.41 -8.60
N ARG A 82 -10.09 9.93 -7.38
CA ARG A 82 -9.68 8.60 -6.97
C ARG A 82 -10.72 7.59 -7.42
N LYS A 83 -10.32 6.66 -8.27
CA LYS A 83 -11.22 5.62 -8.80
C LYS A 83 -11.28 4.36 -7.94
N ARG A 84 -10.27 4.11 -7.11
CA ARG A 84 -10.14 2.92 -6.26
C ARG A 84 -9.80 3.31 -4.82
N PRO A 85 -10.17 2.51 -3.81
CA PRO A 85 -9.73 2.74 -2.43
C PRO A 85 -8.21 2.65 -2.31
N GLY A 86 -7.68 3.21 -1.24
CA GLY A 86 -6.26 3.08 -0.89
C GLY A 86 -5.94 1.68 -0.37
N THR A 87 -4.65 1.32 -0.42
CA THR A 87 -4.18 -0.01 -0.03
C THR A 87 -4.19 -0.25 1.47
N VAL A 88 -3.99 0.79 2.30
CA VAL A 88 -3.88 0.69 3.76
C VAL A 88 -5.10 -0.04 4.37
N GLY A 89 -6.31 0.48 4.15
CA GLY A 89 -7.53 -0.12 4.70
C GLY A 89 -7.84 -1.51 4.14
N ILE A 90 -7.48 -1.77 2.87
CA ILE A 90 -7.67 -3.08 2.25
C ILE A 90 -6.70 -4.11 2.85
N CYS A 91 -5.43 -3.76 3.01
CA CYS A 91 -4.43 -4.63 3.63
C CYS A 91 -4.83 -4.99 5.06
N ALA A 92 -5.25 -4.02 5.87
CA ALA A 92 -5.74 -4.26 7.22
C ALA A 92 -6.95 -5.22 7.22
N ALA A 93 -7.91 -5.04 6.30
CA ALA A 93 -9.08 -5.90 6.20
C ALA A 93 -8.74 -7.33 5.76
N ILE A 94 -7.75 -7.50 4.87
CA ILE A 94 -7.25 -8.82 4.43
C ILE A 94 -6.59 -9.55 5.59
N MET A 95 -5.64 -8.90 6.27
CA MET A 95 -4.93 -9.48 7.40
C MET A 95 -5.89 -9.88 8.51
N HIS A 96 -6.86 -9.02 8.82
CA HIS A 96 -7.86 -9.32 9.84
C HIS A 96 -8.75 -10.52 9.49
N LYS A 97 -9.11 -10.71 8.21
CA LYS A 97 -10.02 -11.79 7.81
C LYS A 97 -9.32 -13.13 7.57
N TYR A 98 -8.11 -13.12 6.99
CA TYR A 98 -7.50 -14.34 6.43
C TYR A 98 -6.27 -14.82 7.19
N ASP A 99 -5.76 -14.05 8.15
CA ASP A 99 -4.52 -14.37 8.85
C ASP A 99 -3.35 -14.63 7.87
N VAL A 100 -3.24 -13.75 6.87
CA VAL A 100 -2.16 -13.74 5.87
C VAL A 100 -1.51 -12.37 5.85
N ASP A 101 -0.21 -12.30 5.59
CA ASP A 101 0.47 -11.03 5.49
C ASP A 101 0.06 -10.27 4.22
N ALA A 102 -0.18 -8.98 4.36
CA ALA A 102 -0.48 -8.12 3.22
C ALA A 102 0.73 -7.28 2.83
N VAL A 103 0.92 -7.11 1.52
CA VAL A 103 2.00 -6.31 0.94
C VAL A 103 1.38 -5.18 0.13
N PRO A 104 1.15 -4.00 0.73
CA PRO A 104 0.70 -2.83 -0.03
C PRO A 104 1.76 -2.37 -1.01
N HIS A 105 1.34 -2.06 -2.24
CA HIS A 105 2.19 -1.37 -3.19
C HIS A 105 2.24 0.11 -2.84
N LEU A 106 3.44 0.67 -2.80
CA LEU A 106 3.72 2.09 -2.70
C LEU A 106 4.29 2.56 -4.04
N ILE A 107 3.79 3.68 -4.54
CA ILE A 107 4.24 4.22 -5.83
C ILE A 107 4.72 5.67 -5.68
N CYS A 108 5.70 6.06 -6.49
CA CYS A 108 6.17 7.45 -6.54
C CYS A 108 5.13 8.41 -7.18
N GLY A 109 4.26 7.88 -8.02
CA GLY A 109 3.32 8.70 -8.78
C GLY A 109 2.17 9.25 -7.93
N GLY A 110 2.00 10.58 -7.94
CA GLY A 110 0.86 11.24 -7.32
C GLY A 110 0.97 11.50 -5.82
N PHE A 111 2.11 11.22 -5.18
CA PHE A 111 2.36 11.46 -3.77
C PHE A 111 3.52 12.42 -3.55
N SER A 112 3.37 13.31 -2.58
CA SER A 112 4.50 13.97 -1.93
C SER A 112 5.23 13.00 -1.00
N LYS A 113 6.41 13.39 -0.56
CA LYS A 113 7.17 12.61 0.45
C LYS A 113 6.43 12.56 1.78
N GLU A 114 5.76 13.65 2.15
CA GLU A 114 4.94 13.73 3.37
C GLU A 114 3.74 12.78 3.32
N GLU A 115 3.00 12.74 2.19
CA GLU A 115 1.88 11.81 2.04
C GLU A 115 2.35 10.35 2.05
N THR A 116 3.55 10.08 1.53
CA THR A 116 4.18 8.76 1.59
C THR A 116 4.52 8.38 3.03
N GLU A 117 5.10 9.31 3.81
CA GLU A 117 5.40 9.10 5.23
C GLU A 117 4.12 8.81 6.03
N ASN A 118 3.06 9.61 5.83
CA ASN A 118 1.77 9.42 6.48
C ASN A 118 1.19 8.03 6.20
N ALA A 119 1.24 7.58 4.94
CA ALA A 119 0.77 6.24 4.58
C ALA A 119 1.61 5.13 5.25
N LEU A 120 2.93 5.31 5.36
CA LEU A 120 3.83 4.39 6.05
C LEU A 120 3.57 4.36 7.56
N ILE A 121 3.29 5.50 8.17
CA ILE A 121 2.89 5.57 9.58
C ILE A 121 1.61 4.79 9.82
N ASP A 122 0.58 4.99 8.98
CA ASP A 122 -0.68 4.26 9.09
C ASP A 122 -0.46 2.74 8.96
N LEU A 123 0.37 2.30 8.01
CA LEU A 123 0.73 0.88 7.84
C LEU A 123 1.44 0.34 9.07
N HIS A 124 2.41 1.06 9.60
CA HIS A 124 3.16 0.67 10.78
C HIS A 124 2.23 0.49 12.01
N PHE A 125 1.31 1.45 12.25
CA PHE A 125 0.33 1.35 13.35
C PHE A 125 -0.64 0.19 13.20
N LEU A 126 -0.89 -0.27 11.96
CA LEU A 126 -1.72 -1.44 11.68
C LEU A 126 -0.93 -2.76 11.72
N GLY A 127 0.37 -2.72 12.04
CA GLY A 127 1.24 -3.89 12.04
C GLY A 127 1.47 -4.47 10.63
N ILE A 128 1.44 -3.64 9.60
CA ILE A 128 1.71 -4.05 8.21
C ILE A 128 3.17 -3.73 7.91
N ASP A 129 4.03 -4.72 8.08
CA ASP A 129 5.50 -4.56 8.00
C ASP A 129 6.10 -4.87 6.61
N ASN A 130 5.29 -5.28 5.64
CA ASN A 130 5.74 -5.57 4.29
C ASN A 130 5.26 -4.50 3.32
N VAL A 131 6.14 -3.99 2.46
CA VAL A 131 5.78 -3.01 1.42
C VAL A 131 6.50 -3.31 0.11
N LEU A 132 5.86 -3.04 -1.02
CA LEU A 132 6.47 -3.10 -2.34
C LEU A 132 6.60 -1.68 -2.91
N ALA A 133 7.85 -1.21 -3.05
CA ALA A 133 8.16 0.13 -3.53
C ALA A 133 8.38 0.16 -5.03
N LEU A 134 7.52 0.86 -5.76
CA LEU A 134 7.51 0.93 -7.22
C LEU A 134 7.55 2.39 -7.69
N ARG A 135 8.07 2.62 -8.89
CA ARG A 135 7.90 3.95 -9.51
C ARG A 135 6.43 4.21 -9.84
N GLY A 136 5.72 3.20 -10.29
CA GLY A 136 4.40 3.30 -10.91
C GLY A 136 4.45 3.73 -12.37
N ASP A 137 3.31 3.64 -13.01
CA ASP A 137 3.14 3.95 -14.42
C ASP A 137 2.56 5.35 -14.65
N ALA A 138 2.69 5.84 -15.88
CA ALA A 138 1.95 7.01 -16.31
C ALA A 138 0.43 6.75 -16.28
N VAL A 139 -0.38 7.72 -15.85
CA VAL A 139 -1.83 7.61 -16.01
C VAL A 139 -2.22 7.80 -17.46
N LYS A 140 -3.39 7.30 -17.85
CA LYS A 140 -3.89 7.34 -19.23
C LYS A 140 -3.90 8.73 -19.88
N SER A 141 -3.98 9.78 -19.05
CA SER A 141 -3.95 11.19 -19.51
C SER A 141 -2.55 11.77 -19.67
N GLU A 142 -1.50 10.99 -19.36
CA GLU A 142 -0.10 11.40 -19.43
C GLU A 142 0.64 10.55 -20.46
N ALA A 143 1.43 11.18 -21.32
CA ALA A 143 2.27 10.48 -22.30
C ALA A 143 3.45 9.76 -21.63
N ASN A 144 3.97 10.30 -20.52
CA ASN A 144 5.06 9.77 -19.74
C ASN A 144 4.78 9.93 -18.25
N PHE A 145 5.42 9.11 -17.43
CA PHE A 145 5.38 9.23 -15.98
C PHE A 145 5.83 10.63 -15.53
N ARG A 146 5.09 11.23 -14.62
CA ARG A 146 5.44 12.49 -13.94
C ARG A 146 5.39 12.29 -12.45
N ALA A 147 6.53 12.58 -11.80
CA ALA A 147 6.59 12.63 -10.34
C ALA A 147 5.77 13.80 -9.79
N HIS A 148 5.32 13.66 -8.54
CA HIS A 148 4.84 14.82 -7.78
C HIS A 148 6.03 15.80 -7.56
N PRO A 149 5.84 17.14 -7.63
CA PRO A 149 6.95 18.09 -7.45
C PRO A 149 7.72 17.89 -6.15
N GLU A 150 7.03 17.51 -5.07
CA GLU A 150 7.59 17.23 -3.74
C GLU A 150 7.68 15.74 -3.45
N GLY A 151 7.56 14.88 -4.47
CA GLY A 151 7.58 13.43 -4.35
C GLY A 151 8.89 12.80 -4.81
N HIS A 152 8.84 11.49 -5.01
CA HIS A 152 9.95 10.71 -5.56
C HIS A 152 9.81 10.50 -7.06
N ALA A 153 10.90 10.61 -7.80
CA ALA A 153 10.93 10.33 -9.24
C ALA A 153 11.20 8.86 -9.54
N PHE A 154 11.94 8.17 -8.66
CA PHE A 154 12.37 6.79 -8.84
C PHE A 154 12.12 5.95 -7.59
N ALA A 155 11.86 4.65 -7.79
CA ALA A 155 11.63 3.71 -6.70
C ALA A 155 12.79 3.67 -5.69
N VAL A 156 14.02 3.84 -6.14
CA VAL A 156 15.21 3.88 -5.25
C VAL A 156 15.14 5.02 -4.23
N GLU A 157 14.55 6.16 -4.59
CA GLU A 157 14.38 7.29 -3.68
C GLU A 157 13.28 6.99 -2.64
N LEU A 158 12.19 6.35 -3.08
CA LEU A 158 11.13 5.87 -2.20
C LEU A 158 11.66 4.83 -1.21
N ILE A 159 12.47 3.87 -1.68
CA ILE A 159 13.16 2.89 -0.82
C ILE A 159 14.02 3.61 0.23
N GLY A 160 14.75 4.63 -0.19
CA GLY A 160 15.59 5.44 0.71
C GLY A 160 14.78 6.09 1.83
N GLN A 161 13.58 6.60 1.54
CA GLN A 161 12.67 7.14 2.56
C GLN A 161 12.22 6.06 3.55
N VAL A 162 11.75 4.90 3.06
CA VAL A 162 11.32 3.79 3.94
C VAL A 162 12.49 3.29 4.80
N GLN A 163 13.69 3.18 4.24
CA GLN A 163 14.90 2.84 5.00
C GLN A 163 15.26 3.90 6.05
N GLY A 164 15.02 5.17 5.76
CA GLY A 164 15.17 6.27 6.72
C GLY A 164 14.24 6.07 7.92
N MET A 165 12.96 5.80 7.68
CA MET A 165 11.98 5.53 8.74
C MET A 165 12.33 4.28 9.55
N ASN A 166 12.88 3.23 8.92
CA ASN A 166 13.42 2.06 9.62
C ASN A 166 14.62 2.38 10.53
N LYS A 167 15.17 3.59 10.43
CA LYS A 167 16.23 4.11 11.32
C LYS A 167 15.73 5.22 12.25
N GLY A 168 14.41 5.47 12.28
CA GLY A 168 13.79 6.53 13.07
C GLY A 168 13.95 7.93 12.45
N HIS A 169 14.21 8.04 11.15
CA HIS A 169 14.32 9.33 10.46
C HIS A 169 12.99 9.67 9.78
N TYR A 170 12.37 10.73 10.22
CA TYR A 170 11.11 11.27 9.71
C TYR A 170 11.31 12.70 9.20
N PHE A 171 10.39 13.23 8.40
CA PHE A 171 10.47 14.61 7.92
C PHE A 171 10.27 15.63 9.03
N THR A 172 9.38 15.33 9.98
CA THR A 172 9.23 16.18 11.16
C THR A 172 10.29 15.78 12.19
N GLU A 173 11.22 16.69 12.47
CA GLU A 173 12.20 16.48 13.51
C GLU A 173 11.53 16.43 14.88
N GLY A 174 11.77 15.38 15.64
CA GLY A 174 11.25 15.17 16.99
C GLY A 174 12.25 14.39 17.85
N GLN A 175 12.15 14.53 19.17
CA GLN A 175 12.89 13.67 20.08
C GLN A 175 12.16 12.35 20.29
N GLY A 176 12.90 11.21 20.29
CA GLY A 176 12.34 9.90 20.62
C GLY A 176 11.50 9.29 19.52
N GLN A 177 11.87 9.49 18.27
CA GLN A 177 11.22 8.86 17.13
C GLN A 177 11.59 7.37 17.07
N ASP A 178 10.59 6.49 17.19
CA ASP A 178 10.79 5.05 17.11
C ASP A 178 11.00 4.61 15.65
N PRO A 179 11.95 3.68 15.40
CA PRO A 179 12.15 3.13 14.07
C PRO A 179 10.98 2.24 13.64
N THR A 180 10.63 2.28 12.37
CA THR A 180 9.74 1.29 11.75
C THR A 180 10.52 0.01 11.42
N HIS A 181 9.81 -1.04 10.97
CA HIS A 181 10.43 -2.36 10.73
C HIS A 181 10.08 -2.93 9.34
N PHE A 182 9.86 -2.07 8.35
CA PHE A 182 9.43 -2.49 7.02
C PHE A 182 10.41 -3.43 6.33
N CYS A 183 9.89 -4.55 5.82
CA CYS A 183 10.49 -5.36 4.78
C CYS A 183 10.13 -4.73 3.42
N ILE A 184 11.14 -4.37 2.65
CA ILE A 184 10.96 -3.59 1.43
C ILE A 184 11.26 -4.47 0.23
N GLY A 185 10.25 -4.71 -0.61
CA GLY A 185 10.38 -5.26 -1.96
C GLY A 185 10.43 -4.14 -3.01
N ALA A 186 10.99 -4.41 -4.19
CA ALA A 186 11.03 -3.50 -5.34
C ALA A 186 11.00 -4.29 -6.65
#